data_55f06b044ba0ab26dea471eb09eb1d15
#
_entry.id   55f06b044ba0ab26dea471eb09eb1d15
#
_cell.length_a   1.000
_cell.length_b   1.000
_cell.length_c   1.000
_cell.angle_alpha   90.00
_cell.angle_beta   90.00
_cell.angle_gamma   90.00
#
_symmetry.space_group_name_H-M   'P 1'
#
loop_
_entity.id
_entity.type
_entity.pdbx_description
1 polymer ?
#
loop_
_entity_poly.entity_id
_entity_poly.type
_entity_poly.pdbx_seq_one_letter_code
_entity_poly.pdbx_strand_id
1 'polypeptide(L)'
;VDYLAFLRSAERGHPPPVALLHGGDAQLLDDALRAATRAMAPDPSLTVFDRDVFDGREVEVDAVVTAALTLPVQAAFRLVVVRRCQALMARGAEGLARYVAEPNPTTCLLLLADEPLGASRDRKNPHWLLDVMPAPAVIELLPRRGRALEEWLRQRASVEGLTVSEEAARLLVQWVGDDSATLLGEVRKAALAGGPTNTGVGVNEVTAVVGEHRLSGIFDLTRAIERHELGLALRTLEQLLVAEDAMLVLATLGREVRTALLVQEWRARGQSVEQIARTLRRPPGAVEALVAAATGRSVQTLVARLEKCWRAEWRLKSGGEARAELTALVTELVSAG
;
A
#
# COMPACT_ATOMS: atom_id res chain seq x y z
N VAL A 1 -16.12 -9.68 14.28
CA VAL A 1 -16.06 -10.29 12.92
C VAL A 1 -14.76 -9.87 12.30
N ASP A 2 -14.01 -10.78 11.69
CA ASP A 2 -12.84 -10.41 10.92
C ASP A 2 -13.23 -9.96 9.49
N TYR A 3 -12.33 -9.32 8.79
CA TYR A 3 -12.56 -8.79 7.43
C TYR A 3 -13.00 -9.88 6.44
N LEU A 4 -12.39 -11.07 6.50
CA LEU A 4 -12.74 -12.18 5.60
C LEU A 4 -14.13 -12.75 5.94
N ALA A 5 -14.52 -12.76 7.21
CA ALA A 5 -15.86 -13.18 7.61
C ALA A 5 -16.92 -12.18 7.13
N PHE A 6 -16.62 -10.86 7.15
CA PHE A 6 -17.49 -9.84 6.55
C PHE A 6 -17.68 -10.09 5.04
N LEU A 7 -16.59 -10.28 4.28
CA LEU A 7 -16.67 -10.54 2.84
C LEU A 7 -17.50 -11.79 2.54
N ARG A 8 -17.23 -12.92 3.23
CA ARG A 8 -18.00 -14.16 3.06
C ARG A 8 -19.48 -14.00 3.37
N SER A 9 -19.82 -13.21 4.39
CA SER A 9 -21.22 -12.92 4.74
C SER A 9 -21.91 -12.10 3.65
N ALA A 10 -21.22 -11.08 3.15
CA ALA A 10 -21.71 -10.27 2.02
C ALA A 10 -21.87 -11.12 0.74
N GLU A 11 -20.89 -11.97 0.38
CA GLU A 11 -20.98 -12.87 -0.78
C GLU A 11 -22.17 -13.83 -0.72
N ARG A 12 -22.59 -14.21 0.48
CA ARG A 12 -23.80 -15.04 0.69
C ARG A 12 -25.12 -14.24 0.65
N GLY A 13 -25.06 -12.93 0.38
CA GLY A 13 -26.24 -12.05 0.37
C GLY A 13 -26.72 -11.59 1.74
N HIS A 14 -25.95 -11.82 2.79
CA HIS A 14 -26.33 -11.52 4.18
C HIS A 14 -25.23 -10.71 4.90
N PRO A 15 -24.93 -9.47 4.44
CA PRO A 15 -23.99 -8.64 5.17
C PRO A 15 -24.52 -8.34 6.58
N PRO A 16 -23.64 -8.09 7.57
CA PRO A 16 -24.07 -7.74 8.91
C PRO A 16 -24.89 -6.43 8.88
N PRO A 17 -25.89 -6.28 9.75
CA PRO A 17 -26.74 -5.08 9.76
C PRO A 17 -25.96 -3.80 10.09
N VAL A 18 -24.85 -3.92 10.79
CA VAL A 18 -23.92 -2.80 11.07
C VAL A 18 -22.49 -3.30 10.98
N ALA A 19 -21.62 -2.51 10.32
CA ALA A 19 -20.19 -2.75 10.29
C ALA A 19 -19.41 -1.43 10.24
N LEU A 20 -18.34 -1.35 11.04
CA LEU A 20 -17.37 -0.26 11.03
C LEU A 20 -16.02 -0.84 10.61
N LEU A 21 -15.53 -0.45 9.44
CA LEU A 21 -14.21 -0.81 8.95
C LEU A 21 -13.30 0.42 9.05
N HIS A 22 -12.15 0.27 9.69
CA HIS A 22 -11.21 1.36 9.85
C HIS A 22 -9.75 0.91 9.65
N GLY A 23 -8.93 1.76 9.03
CA GLY A 23 -7.52 1.50 8.76
C GLY A 23 -7.04 2.18 7.49
N GLY A 24 -5.73 2.18 7.25
CA GLY A 24 -5.10 2.88 6.12
C GLY A 24 -5.16 2.17 4.77
N ASP A 25 -5.87 1.05 4.64
CA ASP A 25 -5.92 0.27 3.39
C ASP A 25 -7.20 0.59 2.60
N ALA A 26 -7.10 1.59 1.70
CA ALA A 26 -8.22 2.04 0.87
C ALA A 26 -8.78 0.93 -0.04
N GLN A 27 -7.93 -0.01 -0.50
CA GLN A 27 -8.36 -1.11 -1.36
C GLN A 27 -9.30 -2.07 -0.61
N LEU A 28 -9.00 -2.38 0.65
CA LEU A 28 -9.86 -3.24 1.46
C LEU A 28 -11.21 -2.58 1.77
N LEU A 29 -11.22 -1.27 2.01
CA LEU A 29 -12.46 -0.51 2.19
C LEU A 29 -13.33 -0.54 0.93
N ASP A 30 -12.74 -0.34 -0.25
CA ASP A 30 -13.47 -0.40 -1.52
C ASP A 30 -13.93 -1.83 -1.87
N ASP A 31 -13.16 -2.85 -1.51
CA ASP A 31 -13.56 -4.25 -1.69
C ASP A 31 -14.77 -4.60 -0.79
N ALA A 32 -14.76 -4.15 0.46
CA ALA A 32 -15.91 -4.32 1.37
C ALA A 32 -17.17 -3.62 0.83
N LEU A 33 -17.02 -2.39 0.35
CA LEU A 33 -18.13 -1.66 -0.26
C LEU A 33 -18.67 -2.37 -1.50
N ARG A 34 -17.79 -2.85 -2.38
CA ARG A 34 -18.19 -3.63 -3.56
C ARG A 34 -18.90 -4.93 -3.20
N ALA A 35 -18.41 -5.64 -2.20
CA ALA A 35 -19.04 -6.87 -1.72
C ALA A 35 -20.46 -6.60 -1.17
N ALA A 36 -20.61 -5.59 -0.31
CA ALA A 36 -21.92 -5.20 0.21
C ALA A 36 -22.89 -4.73 -0.90
N THR A 37 -22.39 -3.97 -1.90
CA THR A 37 -23.22 -3.51 -3.03
C THR A 37 -23.70 -4.68 -3.90
N ARG A 38 -22.83 -5.66 -4.19
CA ARG A 38 -23.22 -6.86 -4.96
C ARG A 38 -24.22 -7.72 -4.21
N ALA A 39 -24.15 -7.74 -2.89
CA ALA A 39 -25.08 -8.49 -2.05
C ALA A 39 -26.51 -7.96 -2.07
N MET A 40 -26.71 -6.67 -2.38
CA MET A 40 -28.06 -6.04 -2.40
C MET A 40 -28.96 -6.62 -3.49
N ALA A 41 -28.45 -6.69 -4.71
CA ALA A 41 -29.19 -7.20 -5.86
C ALA A 41 -28.22 -7.70 -6.95
N PRO A 42 -28.59 -8.74 -7.70
CA PRO A 42 -27.85 -9.21 -8.86
C PRO A 42 -27.76 -8.15 -9.98
N ASP A 43 -28.80 -7.31 -10.12
CA ASP A 43 -28.86 -6.22 -11.09
C ASP A 43 -28.54 -4.88 -10.43
N PRO A 44 -27.45 -4.19 -10.85
CA PRO A 44 -27.07 -2.90 -10.30
C PRO A 44 -28.12 -1.80 -10.45
N SER A 45 -29.01 -1.88 -11.45
CA SER A 45 -30.06 -0.89 -11.68
C SER A 45 -31.09 -0.87 -10.55
N LEU A 46 -31.29 -1.99 -9.85
CA LEU A 46 -32.22 -2.11 -8.73
C LEU A 46 -31.67 -1.52 -7.43
N THR A 47 -30.38 -1.15 -7.39
CA THR A 47 -29.76 -0.61 -6.17
C THR A 47 -29.92 0.89 -5.99
N VAL A 48 -30.39 1.62 -7.01
CA VAL A 48 -30.41 3.09 -7.04
C VAL A 48 -31.27 3.68 -5.92
N PHE A 49 -32.40 3.06 -5.60
CA PHE A 49 -33.33 3.55 -4.58
C PHE A 49 -33.02 3.07 -3.16
N ASP A 50 -32.23 2.02 -3.04
CA ASP A 50 -31.95 1.34 -1.76
C ASP A 50 -30.49 1.49 -1.31
N ARG A 51 -29.73 2.39 -1.98
CA ARG A 51 -28.35 2.67 -1.67
C ARG A 51 -28.11 4.15 -1.43
N ASP A 52 -27.73 4.50 -0.21
CA ASP A 52 -27.28 5.83 0.17
C ASP A 52 -25.77 5.82 0.44
N VAL A 53 -25.04 6.77 -0.13
CA VAL A 53 -23.60 6.94 0.12
C VAL A 53 -23.35 8.36 0.58
N PHE A 54 -22.92 8.48 1.82
CA PHE A 54 -22.62 9.76 2.47
C PHE A 54 -21.11 9.97 2.61
N ASP A 55 -20.70 11.21 2.66
CA ASP A 55 -19.37 11.63 3.08
C ASP A 55 -19.43 12.10 4.54
N GLY A 56 -18.64 11.53 5.41
CA GLY A 56 -18.59 11.90 6.83
C GLY A 56 -18.17 13.35 7.11
N ARG A 57 -17.62 14.06 6.10
CA ARG A 57 -17.32 15.50 6.18
C ARG A 57 -18.53 16.40 6.00
N GLU A 58 -19.58 15.89 5.37
CA GLU A 58 -20.73 16.69 4.91
C GLU A 58 -22.04 16.26 5.57
N VAL A 59 -22.09 15.01 6.10
CA VAL A 59 -23.32 14.45 6.65
C VAL A 59 -23.35 14.57 8.18
N GLU A 60 -24.53 14.83 8.72
CA GLU A 60 -24.80 14.69 10.15
C GLU A 60 -25.24 13.27 10.50
N VAL A 61 -24.93 12.82 11.71
CA VAL A 61 -25.25 11.47 12.21
C VAL A 61 -26.74 11.18 12.16
N ASP A 62 -27.59 12.16 12.46
CA ASP A 62 -29.06 11.99 12.44
C ASP A 62 -29.60 11.68 11.03
N ALA A 63 -29.00 12.25 9.99
CA ALA A 63 -29.35 11.93 8.61
C ALA A 63 -28.96 10.48 8.24
N VAL A 64 -27.80 10.01 8.69
CA VAL A 64 -27.35 8.62 8.53
C VAL A 64 -28.31 7.65 9.21
N VAL A 65 -28.69 7.94 10.46
CA VAL A 65 -29.65 7.11 11.21
C VAL A 65 -31.03 7.10 10.54
N THR A 66 -31.49 8.23 10.06
CA THR A 66 -32.78 8.33 9.31
C THR A 66 -32.74 7.48 8.05
N ALA A 67 -31.67 7.54 7.28
CA ALA A 67 -31.51 6.69 6.09
C ALA A 67 -31.48 5.19 6.46
N ALA A 68 -30.82 4.85 7.56
CA ALA A 68 -30.70 3.47 8.03
C ALA A 68 -32.00 2.89 8.59
N LEU A 69 -32.91 3.72 9.07
CA LEU A 69 -34.26 3.33 9.50
C LEU A 69 -35.24 3.17 8.33
N THR A 70 -34.91 3.69 7.14
CA THR A 70 -35.77 3.59 5.98
C THR A 70 -35.74 2.17 5.42
N LEU A 71 -36.93 1.62 5.11
CA LEU A 71 -37.04 0.28 4.53
C LEU A 71 -36.55 0.24 3.07
N PRO A 72 -36.01 -0.90 2.60
CA PRO A 72 -35.70 -1.08 1.18
C PRO A 72 -37.00 -1.11 0.33
N VAL A 73 -36.87 -0.65 -0.92
CA VAL A 73 -38.02 -0.59 -1.86
C VAL A 73 -37.95 -1.76 -2.85
N GLN A 74 -36.80 -2.08 -3.39
CA GLN A 74 -36.61 -3.08 -4.45
C GLN A 74 -35.54 -4.12 -4.13
N ALA A 75 -34.50 -3.74 -3.38
CA ALA A 75 -33.39 -4.63 -3.03
C ALA A 75 -33.76 -5.55 -1.85
N ALA A 76 -32.96 -6.61 -1.65
CA ALA A 76 -33.12 -7.51 -0.50
C ALA A 76 -32.89 -6.79 0.85
N PHE A 77 -32.05 -5.76 0.84
CA PHE A 77 -31.79 -4.90 2.00
C PHE A 77 -31.36 -3.51 1.51
N ARG A 78 -31.49 -2.51 2.40
CA ARG A 78 -30.98 -1.16 2.18
C ARG A 78 -29.51 -1.08 2.56
N LEU A 79 -28.68 -0.46 1.73
CA LEU A 79 -27.26 -0.23 2.02
C LEU A 79 -27.02 1.25 2.29
N VAL A 80 -26.69 1.58 3.52
CA VAL A 80 -26.31 2.95 3.93
C VAL A 80 -24.81 2.96 4.20
N VAL A 81 -24.06 3.74 3.44
CA VAL A 81 -22.62 3.83 3.50
C VAL A 81 -22.18 5.22 3.93
N VAL A 82 -21.30 5.29 4.90
CA VAL A 82 -20.59 6.54 5.25
C VAL A 82 -19.12 6.38 4.96
N ARG A 83 -18.64 7.06 3.93
CA ARG A 83 -17.20 7.14 3.62
C ARG A 83 -16.57 8.22 4.49
N ARG A 84 -15.29 8.06 4.83
CA ARG A 84 -14.55 8.97 5.72
C ARG A 84 -15.29 9.24 7.05
N CYS A 85 -15.84 8.16 7.63
CA CYS A 85 -16.64 8.28 8.85
C CYS A 85 -15.84 8.83 10.06
N GLN A 86 -14.50 8.83 10.02
CA GLN A 86 -13.67 9.52 11.00
C GLN A 86 -13.89 11.04 11.04
N ALA A 87 -14.50 11.62 10.01
CA ALA A 87 -14.83 13.05 9.99
C ALA A 87 -16.20 13.35 10.59
N LEU A 88 -17.01 12.34 10.93
CA LEU A 88 -18.28 12.53 11.59
C LEU A 88 -18.11 13.22 12.95
N MET A 89 -18.91 14.24 13.20
CA MET A 89 -18.96 14.87 14.51
C MET A 89 -19.72 13.99 15.51
N ALA A 90 -19.33 14.03 16.79
CA ALA A 90 -20.03 13.27 17.85
C ALA A 90 -21.44 13.79 18.15
N ARG A 91 -21.86 14.90 17.54
CA ARG A 91 -23.24 15.38 17.61
C ARG A 91 -24.17 14.32 16.98
N GLY A 92 -25.14 13.84 17.73
CA GLY A 92 -26.01 12.73 17.31
C GLY A 92 -25.49 11.34 17.69
N ALA A 93 -24.36 11.23 18.41
CA ALA A 93 -23.78 9.94 18.85
C ALA A 93 -24.77 9.06 19.60
N GLU A 94 -25.63 9.66 20.45
CA GLU A 94 -26.69 8.94 21.18
C GLU A 94 -27.73 8.31 20.25
N GLY A 95 -28.07 8.99 19.13
CA GLY A 95 -28.97 8.47 18.10
C GLY A 95 -28.38 7.26 17.41
N LEU A 96 -27.09 7.33 17.04
CA LEU A 96 -26.38 6.21 16.47
C LEU A 96 -26.23 5.05 17.48
N ALA A 97 -25.91 5.34 18.75
CA ALA A 97 -25.81 4.32 19.80
C ALA A 97 -27.13 3.53 19.96
N ARG A 98 -28.26 4.22 19.94
CA ARG A 98 -29.60 3.58 19.99
C ARG A 98 -29.84 2.72 18.76
N TYR A 99 -29.50 3.22 17.56
CA TYR A 99 -29.66 2.47 16.34
C TYR A 99 -28.81 1.19 16.32
N VAL A 100 -27.54 1.26 16.68
CA VAL A 100 -26.63 0.10 16.63
C VAL A 100 -26.92 -0.94 17.70
N ALA A 101 -27.60 -0.57 18.80
CA ALA A 101 -28.09 -1.48 19.81
C ALA A 101 -29.25 -2.37 19.30
N GLU A 102 -30.11 -1.81 18.45
CA GLU A 102 -31.23 -2.52 17.83
C GLU A 102 -31.35 -2.11 16.35
N PRO A 103 -30.43 -2.61 15.49
CA PRO A 103 -30.36 -2.19 14.10
C PRO A 103 -31.52 -2.77 13.28
N ASN A 104 -31.98 -2.02 12.26
CA ASN A 104 -32.95 -2.50 11.31
C ASN A 104 -32.41 -3.74 10.56
N PRO A 105 -33.05 -4.91 10.68
CA PRO A 105 -32.56 -6.17 10.09
C PRO A 105 -32.56 -6.17 8.56
N THR A 106 -33.28 -5.25 7.93
CA THR A 106 -33.32 -5.06 6.47
C THR A 106 -32.40 -3.95 5.98
N THR A 107 -31.44 -3.53 6.81
CA THR A 107 -30.45 -2.49 6.45
C THR A 107 -29.06 -2.98 6.78
N CYS A 108 -28.09 -2.69 5.91
CA CYS A 108 -26.67 -2.78 6.20
C CYS A 108 -26.10 -1.35 6.31
N LEU A 109 -25.79 -0.92 7.53
CA LEU A 109 -25.07 0.32 7.80
C LEU A 109 -23.56 0.04 7.77
N LEU A 110 -22.87 0.58 6.78
CA LEU A 110 -21.44 0.39 6.54
C LEU A 110 -20.66 1.69 6.76
N LEU A 111 -19.94 1.78 7.87
CA LEU A 111 -19.07 2.91 8.20
C LEU A 111 -17.64 2.61 7.78
N LEU A 112 -17.05 3.46 6.94
CA LEU A 112 -15.71 3.29 6.37
C LEU A 112 -14.81 4.45 6.77
N ALA A 113 -13.76 4.17 7.54
CA ALA A 113 -12.71 5.12 7.90
C ALA A 113 -11.41 4.78 7.19
N ASP A 114 -10.84 5.73 6.47
CA ASP A 114 -9.57 5.58 5.73
C ASP A 114 -8.33 5.82 6.61
N GLU A 115 -8.50 5.90 7.92
CA GLU A 115 -7.46 5.94 8.93
C GLU A 115 -7.79 5.05 10.14
N PRO A 116 -6.79 4.63 10.93
CA PRO A 116 -7.04 3.92 12.19
C PRO A 116 -7.79 4.81 13.18
N LEU A 117 -8.85 4.27 13.81
CA LEU A 117 -9.68 4.99 14.81
C LEU A 117 -9.18 4.79 16.25
N GLY A 118 -8.27 3.87 16.50
CA GLY A 118 -7.67 3.63 17.80
C GLY A 118 -6.78 4.78 18.28
N ALA A 119 -6.34 4.70 19.54
CA ALA A 119 -5.36 5.63 20.09
C ALA A 119 -4.03 5.53 19.32
N SER A 120 -3.40 6.66 19.04
CA SER A 120 -2.12 6.75 18.32
C SER A 120 -1.24 7.85 18.95
N ARG A 121 -0.02 8.07 18.40
CA ARG A 121 0.85 9.19 18.82
C ARG A 121 0.18 10.54 18.66
N ASP A 122 -0.63 10.70 17.61
CA ASP A 122 -1.29 11.97 17.25
C ASP A 122 -2.69 12.08 17.85
N ARG A 123 -3.28 10.96 18.28
CA ARG A 123 -4.61 10.88 18.90
C ARG A 123 -4.52 10.14 20.23
N LYS A 124 -4.58 10.86 21.35
CA LYS A 124 -4.49 10.29 22.71
C LYS A 124 -5.66 9.38 23.06
N ASN A 125 -6.87 9.74 22.62
CA ASN A 125 -8.09 8.96 22.85
C ASN A 125 -8.57 8.29 21.57
N PRO A 126 -9.18 7.11 21.66
CA PRO A 126 -9.88 6.49 20.54
C PRO A 126 -10.96 7.43 19.97
N HIS A 127 -11.33 7.20 18.74
CA HIS A 127 -12.45 7.94 18.13
C HIS A 127 -13.78 7.49 18.76
N TRP A 128 -14.70 8.43 18.99
CA TRP A 128 -15.99 8.18 19.65
C TRP A 128 -16.82 7.06 18.98
N LEU A 129 -16.67 6.81 17.68
CA LEU A 129 -17.31 5.71 17.00
C LEU A 129 -16.97 4.34 17.60
N LEU A 130 -15.75 4.16 18.12
CA LEU A 130 -15.37 2.90 18.78
C LEU A 130 -16.08 2.67 20.11
N ASP A 131 -16.50 3.75 20.78
CA ASP A 131 -17.28 3.65 22.02
C ASP A 131 -18.75 3.31 21.74
N VAL A 132 -19.28 3.75 20.60
CA VAL A 132 -20.67 3.56 20.19
C VAL A 132 -20.88 2.20 19.50
N MET A 133 -19.94 1.77 18.68
CA MET A 133 -20.08 0.56 17.89
C MET A 133 -19.88 -0.70 18.73
N PRO A 134 -20.75 -1.73 18.59
CA PRO A 134 -20.52 -2.99 19.27
C PRO A 134 -19.23 -3.65 18.77
N ALA A 135 -18.43 -4.16 19.70
CA ALA A 135 -17.11 -4.76 19.37
C ALA A 135 -17.13 -5.78 18.23
N PRO A 136 -18.16 -6.67 18.08
CA PRO A 136 -18.22 -7.58 16.94
C PRO A 136 -18.43 -6.91 15.58
N ALA A 137 -18.94 -5.66 15.54
CA ALA A 137 -19.16 -4.92 14.31
C ALA A 137 -17.94 -4.07 13.90
N VAL A 138 -16.92 -3.96 14.76
CA VAL A 138 -15.69 -3.21 14.46
C VAL A 138 -14.67 -4.14 13.81
N ILE A 139 -14.16 -3.73 12.65
CA ILE A 139 -13.17 -4.46 11.86
C ILE A 139 -11.97 -3.53 11.63
N GLU A 140 -10.88 -3.81 12.30
CA GLU A 140 -9.64 -3.06 12.12
C GLU A 140 -8.84 -3.65 10.95
N LEU A 141 -8.53 -2.80 9.97
CA LEU A 141 -7.72 -3.13 8.81
C LEU A 141 -6.25 -2.83 9.11
N LEU A 142 -5.59 -3.75 9.79
CA LEU A 142 -4.18 -3.62 10.12
C LEU A 142 -3.32 -3.72 8.86
N PRO A 143 -2.28 -2.86 8.72
CA PRO A 143 -1.31 -2.99 7.64
C PRO A 143 -0.62 -4.34 7.70
N ARG A 144 -0.82 -5.15 6.68
CA ARG A 144 -0.15 -6.44 6.55
C ARG A 144 1.27 -6.23 6.04
N ARG A 145 2.21 -7.08 6.52
CA ARG A 145 3.61 -7.03 6.09
C ARG A 145 4.20 -8.42 5.97
N GLY A 146 5.23 -8.57 5.14
CA GLY A 146 5.97 -9.81 4.99
C GLY A 146 5.04 -10.97 4.63
N ARG A 147 5.24 -12.12 5.29
CA ARG A 147 4.51 -13.36 4.97
C ARG A 147 2.98 -13.23 5.06
N ALA A 148 2.46 -12.44 5.99
CA ALA A 148 1.01 -12.23 6.12
C ALA A 148 0.43 -11.44 4.93
N LEU A 149 1.21 -10.53 4.33
CA LEU A 149 0.84 -9.80 3.11
C LEU A 149 0.93 -10.72 1.88
N GLU A 150 1.97 -11.56 1.78
CA GLU A 150 2.12 -12.56 0.71
C GLU A 150 0.94 -13.54 0.68
N GLU A 151 0.55 -14.06 1.84
CA GLU A 151 -0.58 -14.97 1.96
C GLU A 151 -1.91 -14.29 1.62
N TRP A 152 -2.12 -13.07 2.13
CA TRP A 152 -3.29 -12.27 1.78
C TRP A 152 -3.37 -12.00 0.27
N LEU A 153 -2.25 -11.64 -0.37
CA LEU A 153 -2.21 -11.37 -1.81
C LEU A 153 -2.64 -12.59 -2.63
N ARG A 154 -2.18 -13.78 -2.25
CA ARG A 154 -2.56 -15.04 -2.88
C ARG A 154 -4.05 -15.35 -2.71
N GLN A 155 -4.56 -15.21 -1.48
CA GLN A 155 -5.98 -15.41 -1.17
C GLN A 155 -6.86 -14.40 -1.92
N ARG A 156 -6.43 -13.15 -1.98
CA ARG A 156 -7.19 -12.10 -2.65
C ARG A 156 -7.21 -12.27 -4.17
N ALA A 157 -6.08 -12.66 -4.76
CA ALA A 157 -5.99 -13.01 -6.17
C ALA A 157 -6.92 -14.19 -6.53
N SER A 158 -7.03 -15.19 -5.65
CA SER A 158 -7.91 -16.35 -5.90
C SER A 158 -9.39 -15.98 -5.98
N VAL A 159 -9.84 -14.94 -5.28
CA VAL A 159 -11.21 -14.40 -5.42
C VAL A 159 -11.46 -13.83 -6.82
N GLU A 160 -10.41 -13.39 -7.50
CA GLU A 160 -10.47 -12.91 -8.90
C GLU A 160 -10.21 -14.02 -9.93
N GLY A 161 -10.13 -15.28 -9.48
CA GLY A 161 -9.84 -16.44 -10.35
C GLY A 161 -8.37 -16.57 -10.74
N LEU A 162 -7.46 -15.82 -10.09
CA LEU A 162 -6.02 -15.85 -10.36
C LEU A 162 -5.29 -16.72 -9.32
N THR A 163 -4.33 -17.51 -9.76
CA THR A 163 -3.49 -18.34 -8.89
C THR A 163 -2.08 -17.77 -8.86
N VAL A 164 -1.65 -17.24 -7.71
CA VAL A 164 -0.30 -16.68 -7.51
C VAL A 164 0.56 -17.68 -6.75
N SER A 165 1.74 -18.00 -7.27
CA SER A 165 2.68 -18.88 -6.57
C SER A 165 3.27 -18.18 -5.32
N GLU A 166 3.78 -18.97 -4.37
CA GLU A 166 4.38 -18.41 -3.14
C GLU A 166 5.60 -17.55 -3.47
N GLU A 167 6.42 -18.00 -4.41
CA GLU A 167 7.60 -17.29 -4.87
C GLU A 167 7.22 -15.98 -5.57
N ALA A 168 6.19 -16.00 -6.41
CA ALA A 168 5.68 -14.80 -7.09
C ALA A 168 5.11 -13.79 -6.10
N ALA A 169 4.34 -14.22 -5.10
CA ALA A 169 3.81 -13.34 -4.08
C ALA A 169 4.93 -12.69 -3.24
N ARG A 170 5.95 -13.47 -2.86
CA ARG A 170 7.14 -12.98 -2.16
C ARG A 170 7.88 -11.93 -2.99
N LEU A 171 8.09 -12.23 -4.27
CA LEU A 171 8.78 -11.34 -5.21
C LEU A 171 8.01 -10.02 -5.37
N LEU A 172 6.69 -10.08 -5.55
CA LEU A 172 5.83 -8.92 -5.64
C LEU A 172 5.91 -8.04 -4.38
N VAL A 173 5.77 -8.61 -3.19
CA VAL A 173 5.89 -7.86 -1.93
C VAL A 173 7.28 -7.25 -1.77
N GLN A 174 8.33 -7.95 -2.17
CA GLN A 174 9.69 -7.44 -2.12
C GLN A 174 9.94 -6.28 -3.11
N TRP A 175 9.35 -6.34 -4.31
CA TRP A 175 9.62 -5.37 -5.37
C TRP A 175 8.67 -4.19 -5.40
N VAL A 176 7.41 -4.40 -5.02
CA VAL A 176 6.35 -3.38 -5.08
C VAL A 176 6.18 -2.69 -3.72
N GLY A 177 6.44 -3.41 -2.61
CA GLY A 177 6.24 -2.91 -1.26
C GLY A 177 4.92 -3.37 -0.65
N ASP A 178 4.42 -2.61 0.36
CA ASP A 178 3.32 -3.03 1.23
C ASP A 178 1.93 -2.51 0.77
N ASP A 179 1.86 -1.77 -0.34
CA ASP A 179 0.59 -1.21 -0.84
C ASP A 179 -0.27 -2.27 -1.53
N SER A 180 -1.38 -2.62 -0.89
CA SER A 180 -2.29 -3.68 -1.33
C SER A 180 -2.92 -3.43 -2.70
N ALA A 181 -3.24 -2.16 -3.03
CA ALA A 181 -3.85 -1.80 -4.32
C ALA A 181 -2.85 -1.97 -5.46
N THR A 182 -1.64 -1.48 -5.26
CA THR A 182 -0.54 -1.62 -6.23
C THR A 182 -0.19 -3.09 -6.43
N LEU A 183 -0.06 -3.87 -5.35
CA LEU A 183 0.22 -5.31 -5.44
C LEU A 183 -0.81 -6.07 -6.27
N LEU A 184 -2.11 -5.83 -6.04
CA LEU A 184 -3.17 -6.45 -6.84
C LEU A 184 -3.15 -5.98 -8.30
N GLY A 185 -2.85 -4.71 -8.54
CA GLY A 185 -2.64 -4.18 -9.88
C GLY A 185 -1.52 -4.89 -10.63
N GLU A 186 -0.39 -5.15 -9.96
CA GLU A 186 0.74 -5.88 -10.55
C GLU A 186 0.40 -7.36 -10.80
N VAL A 187 -0.34 -8.02 -9.89
CA VAL A 187 -0.84 -9.39 -10.12
C VAL A 187 -1.69 -9.47 -11.39
N ARG A 188 -2.62 -8.54 -11.57
CA ARG A 188 -3.48 -8.50 -12.76
C ARG A 188 -2.68 -8.28 -14.04
N LYS A 189 -1.71 -7.37 -14.01
CA LYS A 189 -0.81 -7.12 -15.15
C LYS A 189 0.05 -8.35 -15.46
N ALA A 190 0.59 -9.02 -14.45
CA ALA A 190 1.38 -10.23 -14.61
C ALA A 190 0.54 -11.38 -15.22
N ALA A 191 -0.71 -11.55 -14.78
CA ALA A 191 -1.62 -12.51 -15.38
C ALA A 191 -1.86 -12.23 -16.87
N LEU A 192 -2.10 -10.95 -17.24
CA LEU A 192 -2.29 -10.54 -18.64
C LEU A 192 -1.04 -10.76 -19.49
N ALA A 193 0.16 -10.60 -18.95
CA ALA A 193 1.42 -10.86 -19.64
C ALA A 193 1.61 -12.34 -20.00
N GLY A 194 1.05 -13.25 -19.20
CA GLY A 194 1.02 -14.69 -19.50
C GLY A 194 0.04 -15.09 -20.61
N GLY A 195 -0.76 -14.14 -21.13
CA GLY A 195 -1.75 -14.35 -22.19
C GLY A 195 -3.21 -14.25 -21.71
N PRO A 196 -4.17 -14.09 -22.64
CA PRO A 196 -5.56 -13.76 -22.30
C PRO A 196 -6.32 -14.86 -21.53
N THR A 197 -5.83 -16.10 -21.57
CA THR A 197 -6.42 -17.24 -20.83
C THR A 197 -5.59 -17.66 -19.62
N ASN A 198 -4.47 -16.98 -19.36
CA ASN A 198 -3.59 -17.33 -18.26
C ASN A 198 -4.18 -16.86 -16.93
N THR A 199 -4.43 -17.79 -16.03
CA THR A 199 -4.85 -17.53 -14.65
C THR A 199 -3.72 -17.73 -13.64
N GLY A 200 -2.56 -18.26 -14.09
CA GLY A 200 -1.40 -18.53 -13.24
C GLY A 200 -0.39 -17.39 -13.27
N VAL A 201 0.02 -16.92 -12.09
CA VAL A 201 1.05 -15.90 -11.91
C VAL A 201 2.22 -16.52 -11.17
N GLY A 202 3.25 -16.88 -11.91
CA GLY A 202 4.53 -17.36 -11.39
C GLY A 202 5.60 -16.27 -11.41
N VAL A 203 6.83 -16.67 -11.11
CA VAL A 203 7.99 -15.77 -11.11
C VAL A 203 8.23 -15.16 -12.52
N ASN A 204 8.02 -15.93 -13.58
CA ASN A 204 8.26 -15.47 -14.96
C ASN A 204 7.30 -14.32 -15.33
N GLU A 205 6.00 -14.46 -15.04
CA GLU A 205 5.00 -13.44 -15.32
C GLU A 205 5.25 -12.17 -14.49
N VAL A 206 5.62 -12.32 -13.21
CA VAL A 206 6.00 -11.18 -12.35
C VAL A 206 7.24 -10.49 -12.88
N THR A 207 8.27 -11.26 -13.26
CA THR A 207 9.53 -10.70 -13.78
C THR A 207 9.31 -9.96 -15.09
N ALA A 208 8.44 -10.48 -15.97
CA ALA A 208 8.12 -9.84 -17.24
C ALA A 208 7.42 -8.47 -17.08
N VAL A 209 6.69 -8.25 -15.98
CA VAL A 209 5.87 -7.04 -15.81
C VAL A 209 6.43 -6.09 -14.76
N VAL A 210 6.87 -6.62 -13.62
CA VAL A 210 7.35 -5.81 -12.48
C VAL A 210 8.87 -5.68 -12.48
N GLY A 211 9.56 -6.69 -13.00
CA GLY A 211 10.98 -6.87 -12.78
C GLY A 211 11.90 -5.97 -13.61
N GLU A 212 11.47 -5.48 -14.76
CA GLU A 212 12.38 -4.68 -15.59
C GLU A 212 12.24 -3.17 -15.41
N HIS A 213 11.08 -2.65 -14.99
CA HIS A 213 10.86 -1.21 -15.05
C HIS A 213 11.02 -0.42 -13.73
N ARG A 214 10.79 -0.99 -12.56
CA ARG A 214 10.81 -0.22 -11.31
C ARG A 214 12.08 -0.35 -10.48
N LEU A 215 12.61 -1.56 -10.34
CA LEU A 215 13.87 -1.77 -9.61
C LEU A 215 15.08 -1.76 -10.54
N SER A 216 14.93 -2.26 -11.77
CA SER A 216 15.98 -2.23 -12.79
C SER A 216 16.47 -0.79 -12.99
N GLY A 217 15.59 0.17 -13.20
CA GLY A 217 16.00 1.54 -13.48
C GLY A 217 16.87 2.17 -12.39
N ILE A 218 16.52 2.02 -11.10
CA ILE A 218 17.33 2.57 -10.00
C ILE A 218 18.61 1.75 -9.77
N PHE A 219 18.54 0.42 -9.89
CA PHE A 219 19.73 -0.43 -9.82
C PHE A 219 20.62 -0.26 -11.05
N ASP A 220 20.06 -0.03 -12.23
CA ASP A 220 20.82 0.28 -13.42
C ASP A 220 21.47 1.65 -13.32
N LEU A 221 20.77 2.63 -12.75
CA LEU A 221 21.34 3.94 -12.43
C LEU A 221 22.48 3.81 -11.43
N THR A 222 22.28 3.11 -10.31
CA THR A 222 23.36 2.90 -9.33
C THR A 222 24.53 2.13 -9.94
N ARG A 223 24.28 1.09 -10.74
CA ARG A 223 25.31 0.32 -11.44
C ARG A 223 26.08 1.17 -12.45
N ALA A 224 25.40 2.03 -13.22
CA ALA A 224 26.04 2.94 -14.15
C ALA A 224 26.90 4.00 -13.42
N ILE A 225 26.44 4.51 -12.27
CA ILE A 225 27.22 5.38 -11.38
C ILE A 225 28.46 4.64 -10.86
N GLU A 226 28.29 3.38 -10.42
CA GLU A 226 29.36 2.55 -9.92
C GLU A 226 30.44 2.23 -10.96
N ARG A 227 30.05 2.08 -12.22
CA ARG A 227 30.95 1.80 -13.35
C ARG A 227 31.52 3.06 -14.01
N HIS A 228 31.19 4.24 -13.48
CA HIS A 228 31.59 5.53 -14.06
C HIS A 228 31.09 5.76 -15.50
N GLU A 229 29.95 5.16 -15.87
CA GLU A 229 29.34 5.24 -17.19
C GLU A 229 28.36 6.42 -17.26
N LEU A 230 28.89 7.66 -17.27
CA LEU A 230 28.10 8.89 -17.18
C LEU A 230 26.95 8.93 -18.19
N GLY A 231 27.20 8.62 -19.46
CA GLY A 231 26.18 8.65 -20.50
C GLY A 231 25.05 7.65 -20.28
N LEU A 232 25.34 6.47 -19.71
CA LEU A 232 24.32 5.49 -19.33
C LEU A 232 23.55 5.96 -18.09
N ALA A 233 24.26 6.45 -17.06
CA ALA A 233 23.65 6.97 -15.84
C ALA A 233 22.64 8.09 -16.11
N LEU A 234 22.99 9.05 -16.98
CA LEU A 234 22.10 10.15 -17.32
C LEU A 234 20.88 9.69 -18.14
N ARG A 235 21.05 8.78 -19.10
CA ARG A 235 19.90 8.23 -19.84
C ARG A 235 18.94 7.46 -18.91
N THR A 236 19.49 6.67 -18.00
CA THR A 236 18.68 5.91 -17.03
C THR A 236 17.97 6.87 -16.06
N LEU A 237 18.64 7.93 -15.60
CA LEU A 237 18.01 8.97 -14.78
C LEU A 237 16.83 9.62 -15.50
N GLU A 238 16.99 10.00 -16.76
CA GLU A 238 15.93 10.61 -17.57
C GLU A 238 14.69 9.69 -17.69
N GLN A 239 14.92 8.40 -17.94
CA GLN A 239 13.83 7.41 -17.98
C GLN A 239 13.12 7.28 -16.64
N LEU A 240 13.88 7.29 -15.54
CA LEU A 240 13.31 7.24 -14.19
C LEU A 240 12.46 8.46 -13.88
N LEU A 241 12.90 9.65 -14.24
CA LEU A 241 12.19 10.91 -13.99
C LEU A 241 10.89 11.08 -14.81
N VAL A 242 10.70 10.29 -15.85
CA VAL A 242 9.41 10.21 -16.57
C VAL A 242 8.39 9.37 -15.80
N ALA A 243 8.85 8.33 -15.09
CA ALA A 243 8.00 7.33 -14.43
C ALA A 243 7.85 7.53 -12.92
N GLU A 244 8.81 8.18 -12.27
CA GLU A 244 8.92 8.27 -10.82
C GLU A 244 9.11 9.71 -10.34
N ASP A 245 8.66 9.99 -9.11
CA ASP A 245 8.90 11.25 -8.45
C ASP A 245 10.39 11.45 -8.14
N ALA A 246 10.91 12.65 -8.41
CA ALA A 246 12.31 13.01 -8.23
C ALA A 246 12.81 12.80 -6.78
N MET A 247 11.96 13.10 -5.78
CA MET A 247 12.28 12.88 -4.37
C MET A 247 12.41 11.40 -4.04
N LEU A 248 11.61 10.53 -4.69
CA LEU A 248 11.70 9.10 -4.52
C LEU A 248 13.01 8.54 -5.10
N VAL A 249 13.39 8.98 -6.30
CA VAL A 249 14.68 8.64 -6.92
C VAL A 249 15.84 9.04 -6.02
N LEU A 250 15.83 10.29 -5.54
CA LEU A 250 16.88 10.81 -4.64
C LEU A 250 16.93 10.05 -3.31
N ALA A 251 15.77 9.81 -2.67
CA ALA A 251 15.70 9.08 -1.41
C ALA A 251 16.26 7.65 -1.56
N THR A 252 16.05 7.03 -2.72
CA THR A 252 16.55 5.68 -3.00
C THR A 252 18.06 5.69 -3.23
N LEU A 253 18.60 6.65 -3.99
CA LEU A 253 20.06 6.83 -4.14
C LEU A 253 20.75 7.05 -2.77
N GLY A 254 20.20 7.94 -1.94
CA GLY A 254 20.71 8.19 -0.59
C GLY A 254 20.65 6.95 0.31
N ARG A 255 19.62 6.13 0.18
CA ARG A 255 19.47 4.87 0.90
C ARG A 255 20.53 3.86 0.48
N GLU A 256 20.81 3.71 -0.83
CA GLU A 256 21.85 2.80 -1.31
C GLU A 256 23.24 3.21 -0.81
N VAL A 257 23.58 4.50 -0.86
CA VAL A 257 24.86 5.00 -0.32
C VAL A 257 24.97 4.75 1.19
N ARG A 258 23.90 4.98 1.95
CA ARG A 258 23.86 4.69 3.40
C ARG A 258 23.99 3.19 3.67
N THR A 259 23.35 2.35 2.87
CA THR A 259 23.46 0.90 3.00
C THR A 259 24.90 0.43 2.74
N ALA A 260 25.58 1.00 1.73
CA ALA A 260 26.98 0.69 1.47
C ALA A 260 27.90 1.05 2.66
N LEU A 261 27.67 2.21 3.31
CA LEU A 261 28.38 2.59 4.54
C LEU A 261 28.18 1.58 5.68
N LEU A 262 26.92 1.19 5.94
CA LEU A 262 26.60 0.21 6.97
C LEU A 262 27.23 -1.15 6.69
N VAL A 263 27.21 -1.59 5.44
CA VAL A 263 27.83 -2.85 5.01
C VAL A 263 29.35 -2.82 5.27
N GLN A 264 30.02 -1.72 4.93
CA GLN A 264 31.46 -1.57 5.25
C GLN A 264 31.74 -1.67 6.75
N GLU A 265 30.97 -0.97 7.56
CA GLU A 265 31.12 -0.98 9.01
C GLU A 265 30.91 -2.38 9.60
N TRP A 266 29.85 -3.09 9.16
CA TRP A 266 29.58 -4.44 9.62
C TRP A 266 30.64 -5.43 9.16
N ARG A 267 31.17 -5.28 7.95
CA ARG A 267 32.34 -6.08 7.48
C ARG A 267 33.56 -5.79 8.28
N ALA A 268 33.86 -4.54 8.61
CA ALA A 268 34.97 -4.17 9.48
C ALA A 268 34.85 -4.77 10.90
N ARG A 269 33.63 -4.99 11.37
CA ARG A 269 33.32 -5.67 12.64
C ARG A 269 33.28 -7.21 12.51
N GLY A 270 33.67 -7.78 11.37
CA GLY A 270 33.76 -9.22 11.15
C GLY A 270 32.43 -9.92 10.86
N GLN A 271 31.36 -9.21 10.56
CA GLN A 271 30.11 -9.87 10.21
C GLN A 271 30.18 -10.57 8.85
N SER A 272 29.58 -11.77 8.76
CA SER A 272 29.50 -12.51 7.51
C SER A 272 28.45 -11.91 6.56
N VAL A 273 28.54 -12.26 5.27
CA VAL A 273 27.55 -11.85 4.26
C VAL A 273 26.15 -12.32 4.65
N GLU A 274 26.02 -13.53 5.20
CA GLU A 274 24.75 -14.10 5.61
C GLU A 274 24.15 -13.36 6.83
N GLN A 275 24.98 -12.89 7.76
CA GLN A 275 24.54 -12.08 8.90
C GLN A 275 24.03 -10.72 8.42
N ILE A 276 24.77 -10.07 7.52
CA ILE A 276 24.39 -8.80 6.90
C ILE A 276 23.09 -8.96 6.09
N ALA A 277 22.97 -10.04 5.32
CA ALA A 277 21.79 -10.36 4.53
C ALA A 277 20.52 -10.48 5.41
N ARG A 278 20.63 -11.16 6.55
CA ARG A 278 19.55 -11.25 7.54
C ARG A 278 19.18 -9.89 8.12
N THR A 279 20.18 -9.07 8.47
CA THR A 279 19.97 -7.74 9.04
C THR A 279 19.31 -6.80 8.04
N LEU A 280 19.75 -6.80 6.79
CA LEU A 280 19.17 -6.00 5.71
C LEU A 280 17.87 -6.58 5.13
N ARG A 281 17.54 -7.83 5.49
CA ARG A 281 16.42 -8.60 4.91
C ARG A 281 16.49 -8.66 3.38
N ARG A 282 17.72 -8.82 2.87
CA ARG A 282 18.01 -8.95 1.42
C ARG A 282 18.57 -10.35 1.12
N PRO A 283 18.36 -10.88 -0.11
CA PRO A 283 18.98 -12.13 -0.53
C PRO A 283 20.51 -12.05 -0.45
N PRO A 284 21.21 -13.14 -0.06
CA PRO A 284 22.68 -13.15 0.06
C PRO A 284 23.40 -12.66 -1.20
N GLY A 285 22.98 -13.06 -2.40
CA GLY A 285 23.58 -12.62 -3.67
C GLY A 285 23.47 -11.10 -3.91
N ALA A 286 22.37 -10.46 -3.46
CA ALA A 286 22.24 -9.00 -3.53
C ALA A 286 23.19 -8.30 -2.54
N VAL A 287 23.43 -8.91 -1.38
CA VAL A 287 24.37 -8.39 -0.37
C VAL A 287 25.81 -8.60 -0.82
N GLU A 288 26.14 -9.71 -1.49
CA GLU A 288 27.48 -9.92 -2.10
C GLU A 288 27.81 -8.80 -3.10
N ALA A 289 26.86 -8.43 -3.96
CA ALA A 289 27.03 -7.30 -4.88
C ALA A 289 27.27 -5.97 -4.16
N LEU A 290 26.51 -5.72 -3.08
CA LEU A 290 26.69 -4.53 -2.22
C LEU A 290 28.05 -4.53 -1.51
N VAL A 291 28.48 -5.69 -0.98
CA VAL A 291 29.80 -5.84 -0.35
C VAL A 291 30.90 -5.58 -1.37
N ALA A 292 30.80 -6.15 -2.59
CA ALA A 292 31.77 -5.92 -3.66
C ALA A 292 31.87 -4.43 -4.04
N ALA A 293 30.72 -3.76 -4.19
CA ALA A 293 30.66 -2.34 -4.48
C ALA A 293 31.20 -1.46 -3.33
N ALA A 294 30.96 -1.86 -2.08
CA ALA A 294 31.43 -1.13 -0.90
C ALA A 294 32.93 -1.32 -0.66
N THR A 295 33.49 -2.51 -0.92
CA THR A 295 34.91 -2.86 -0.63
C THR A 295 35.90 -2.04 -1.49
N GLY A 296 35.48 -1.57 -2.65
CA GLY A 296 36.31 -0.74 -3.56
C GLY A 296 36.42 0.74 -3.15
N ARG A 297 35.74 1.20 -2.08
CA ARG A 297 35.70 2.62 -1.70
C ARG A 297 36.08 2.89 -0.27
N SER A 298 36.66 4.07 -0.03
CA SER A 298 36.91 4.51 1.34
C SER A 298 35.63 4.97 2.04
N VAL A 299 35.59 4.87 3.37
CA VAL A 299 34.49 5.42 4.18
C VAL A 299 34.31 6.92 3.89
N GLN A 300 35.42 7.67 3.72
CA GLN A 300 35.38 9.09 3.41
C GLN A 300 34.69 9.36 2.07
N THR A 301 34.93 8.54 1.05
CA THR A 301 34.26 8.66 -0.26
C THR A 301 32.74 8.43 -0.13
N LEU A 302 32.32 7.42 0.63
CA LEU A 302 30.90 7.13 0.84
C LEU A 302 30.20 8.23 1.66
N VAL A 303 30.88 8.79 2.68
CA VAL A 303 30.35 9.93 3.44
C VAL A 303 30.19 11.17 2.53
N ALA A 304 31.21 11.49 1.71
CA ALA A 304 31.10 12.60 0.76
C ALA A 304 29.96 12.41 -0.25
N ARG A 305 29.72 11.19 -0.73
CA ARG A 305 28.57 10.85 -1.59
C ARG A 305 27.24 11.07 -0.86
N LEU A 306 27.12 10.67 0.40
CA LEU A 306 25.93 10.88 1.20
C LEU A 306 25.64 12.35 1.44
N GLU A 307 26.66 13.15 1.70
CA GLU A 307 26.55 14.60 1.83
C GLU A 307 26.06 15.27 0.53
N LYS A 308 26.50 14.78 -0.64
CA LYS A 308 26.01 15.24 -1.93
C LYS A 308 24.51 14.95 -2.09
N CYS A 309 24.05 13.76 -1.70
CA CYS A 309 22.62 13.41 -1.70
C CYS A 309 21.83 14.35 -0.79
N TRP A 310 22.30 14.63 0.42
CA TRP A 310 21.63 15.54 1.35
C TRP A 310 21.56 16.99 0.83
N ARG A 311 22.62 17.46 0.19
CA ARG A 311 22.64 18.80 -0.45
C ARG A 311 21.63 18.89 -1.60
N ALA A 312 21.52 17.85 -2.41
CA ALA A 312 20.51 17.77 -3.47
C ALA A 312 19.09 17.75 -2.88
N GLU A 313 18.87 16.97 -1.81
CA GLU A 313 17.59 16.93 -1.09
C GLU A 313 17.18 18.30 -0.54
N TRP A 314 18.11 18.99 0.07
CA TRP A 314 17.86 20.34 0.58
C TRP A 314 17.50 21.33 -0.54
N ARG A 315 18.23 21.28 -1.67
CA ARG A 315 17.94 22.14 -2.84
C ARG A 315 16.58 21.84 -3.45
N LEU A 316 16.22 20.59 -3.60
CA LEU A 316 14.88 20.21 -4.08
C LEU A 316 13.76 20.71 -3.16
N LYS A 317 13.93 20.56 -1.85
CA LYS A 317 12.96 21.05 -0.85
C LYS A 317 12.89 22.60 -0.80
N SER A 318 13.94 23.28 -1.26
CA SER A 318 14.03 24.75 -1.31
C SER A 318 13.56 25.32 -2.64
N GLY A 319 12.95 24.51 -3.53
CA GLY A 319 12.41 24.98 -4.82
C GLY A 319 13.36 24.83 -6.00
N GLY A 320 14.46 24.06 -5.87
CA GLY A 320 15.33 23.71 -6.97
C GLY A 320 14.61 22.89 -8.05
N GLU A 321 15.02 23.08 -9.32
CA GLU A 321 14.44 22.34 -10.44
C GLU A 321 14.92 20.87 -10.39
N ALA A 322 13.96 19.95 -10.29
CA ALA A 322 14.21 18.55 -9.96
C ALA A 322 15.15 17.84 -10.95
N ARG A 323 14.96 18.07 -12.24
CA ARG A 323 15.76 17.44 -13.29
C ARG A 323 17.21 17.94 -13.26
N ALA A 324 17.41 19.25 -13.11
CA ALA A 324 18.73 19.87 -13.04
C ALA A 324 19.51 19.40 -11.81
N GLU A 325 18.85 19.37 -10.62
CA GLU A 325 19.47 18.97 -9.38
C GLU A 325 19.89 17.49 -9.38
N LEU A 326 19.06 16.60 -9.90
CA LEU A 326 19.40 15.17 -9.98
C LEU A 326 20.43 14.89 -11.07
N THR A 327 20.40 15.61 -12.20
CA THR A 327 21.45 15.52 -13.24
C THR A 327 22.80 15.95 -12.68
N ALA A 328 22.86 17.06 -11.94
CA ALA A 328 24.08 17.50 -11.28
C ALA A 328 24.58 16.48 -10.25
N LEU A 329 23.68 15.96 -9.39
CA LEU A 329 24.01 14.94 -8.40
C LEU A 329 24.60 13.69 -9.06
N VAL A 330 23.94 13.12 -10.07
CA VAL A 330 24.42 11.91 -10.77
C VAL A 330 25.79 12.17 -11.42
N THR A 331 25.96 13.31 -12.05
CA THR A 331 27.27 13.70 -12.64
C THR A 331 28.36 13.76 -11.57
N GLU A 332 28.06 14.37 -10.41
CA GLU A 332 28.99 14.42 -9.29
C GLU A 332 29.30 13.05 -8.66
N LEU A 333 28.31 12.16 -8.59
CA LEU A 333 28.50 10.81 -8.05
C LEU A 333 29.33 9.92 -8.98
N VAL A 334 29.18 10.07 -10.30
CA VAL A 334 30.00 9.36 -11.31
C VAL A 334 31.44 9.86 -11.29
N SER A 335 31.64 11.18 -11.12
CA SER A 335 32.99 11.80 -11.16
C SER A 335 33.78 11.63 -9.86
N ALA A 336 33.12 11.25 -8.75
CA ALA A 336 33.73 11.13 -7.41
C ALA A 336 34.20 9.70 -7.09
N GLY A 337 34.65 8.95 -8.06
CA GLY A 337 35.19 7.62 -7.94
C GLY A 337 36.69 7.59 -7.78
#